data_68e79449a1e86aec8e8a74a1564fa793
#
_entry.id   68e79449a1e86aec8e8a74a1564fa793
#
_cell.length_a   1.000
_cell.length_b   1.000
_cell.length_c   1.000
_cell.angle_alpha   90.00
_cell.angle_beta   90.00
_cell.angle_gamma   90.00
#
_symmetry.space_group_name_H-M   'P 1'
#
loop_
_entity.id
_entity.type
_entity.pdbx_description
1 polymer ?
#
loop_
_entity_poly.entity_id
_entity_poly.type
_entity_poly.pdbx_seq_one_letter_code
_entity_poly.pdbx_strand_id
1 'polypeptide(L)'
;MSRGILTIDDIASKNTPAIVDYLTEKGIPALMFAWGSQVEQHYDEAVYALQKGMIVGNHSYSHPAFSTLSVEEGIEEIERCEEILDKLYKDAGVERKYRPFRFPYGDKGGKNKEAFQAYFKEKKFHKVNDKKLTYPWWKENHLDTDMDTLWSFDFEEYRIRPNSDFTKEDVWAKMHDQNPAQGGVLFAPENSHILLLHAHDETEAMVPGYYALFLDHLLENGFVFDTPEFL
;
A
#
# COMPACT_ATOMS: atom_id res chain seq x y z
N MET A 1 18.63 -12.62 5.34
CA MET A 1 17.28 -12.49 5.88
C MET A 1 16.44 -11.77 4.85
N SER A 2 15.27 -12.31 4.54
CA SER A 2 14.30 -11.64 3.68
C SER A 2 13.86 -10.31 4.32
N ARG A 3 13.58 -9.32 3.49
CA ARG A 3 13.28 -7.97 3.98
C ARG A 3 12.34 -7.22 3.04
N GLY A 4 11.81 -6.11 3.51
CA GLY A 4 11.00 -5.23 2.64
C GLY A 4 10.31 -4.12 3.40
N ILE A 5 9.59 -3.30 2.66
CA ILE A 5 8.70 -2.27 3.22
C ILE A 5 7.28 -2.80 3.26
N LEU A 6 6.57 -2.48 4.33
CA LEU A 6 5.13 -2.73 4.44
C LEU A 6 4.37 -1.57 3.84
N THR A 7 3.42 -1.89 2.97
CA THR A 7 2.44 -0.91 2.49
C THR A 7 1.02 -1.41 2.80
N ILE A 8 0.13 -0.47 3.16
CA ILE A 8 -1.25 -0.76 3.53
C ILE A 8 -2.17 0.13 2.73
N ASP A 9 -3.04 -0.47 1.93
CA ASP A 9 -4.00 0.25 1.10
C ASP A 9 -5.36 0.44 1.79
N ASP A 10 -6.18 1.28 1.20
CA ASP A 10 -7.59 1.54 1.56
C ASP A 10 -7.80 2.10 2.98
N ILE A 11 -6.80 2.82 3.49
CA ILE A 11 -7.07 3.62 4.69
C ILE A 11 -7.91 4.88 4.32
N ALA A 12 -8.77 5.38 5.17
CA ALA A 12 -9.02 4.99 6.53
C ALA A 12 -10.24 4.08 6.64
N SER A 13 -10.20 3.25 7.68
CA SER A 13 -11.30 2.35 8.07
C SER A 13 -11.44 2.37 9.60
N LYS A 14 -12.49 1.77 10.14
CA LYS A 14 -12.64 1.58 11.60
C LYS A 14 -11.49 0.77 12.20
N ASN A 15 -10.90 -0.12 11.40
CA ASN A 15 -9.78 -0.97 11.81
C ASN A 15 -8.42 -0.25 11.78
N THR A 16 -8.30 0.89 11.11
CA THR A 16 -7.04 1.63 10.97
C THR A 16 -6.33 1.87 12.31
N PRO A 17 -6.99 2.33 13.41
CA PRO A 17 -6.30 2.54 14.69
C PRO A 17 -5.70 1.27 15.28
N ALA A 18 -6.41 0.13 15.20
CA ALA A 18 -5.92 -1.14 15.73
C ALA A 18 -4.69 -1.65 14.95
N ILE A 19 -4.69 -1.50 13.62
CA ILE A 19 -3.52 -1.78 12.77
C ILE A 19 -2.34 -0.89 13.18
N VAL A 20 -2.56 0.41 13.33
CA VAL A 20 -1.53 1.40 13.68
C VAL A 20 -0.94 1.13 15.06
N ASP A 21 -1.76 0.79 16.04
CA ASP A 21 -1.30 0.44 17.39
C ASP A 21 -0.41 -0.81 17.37
N TYR A 22 -0.83 -1.86 16.65
CA TYR A 22 -0.03 -3.06 16.46
C TYR A 22 1.32 -2.75 15.80
N LEU A 23 1.33 -1.99 14.69
CA LEU A 23 2.56 -1.62 13.99
C LEU A 23 3.50 -0.82 14.89
N THR A 24 2.95 0.10 15.68
CA THR A 24 3.71 0.92 16.63
C THR A 24 4.31 0.06 17.74
N GLU A 25 3.54 -0.86 18.31
CA GLU A 25 4.01 -1.80 19.35
C GLU A 25 5.14 -2.69 18.84
N LYS A 26 5.01 -3.20 17.63
CA LYS A 26 6.03 -4.07 17.00
C LYS A 26 7.22 -3.29 16.40
N GLY A 27 7.14 -1.97 16.34
CA GLY A 27 8.18 -1.14 15.71
C GLY A 27 8.25 -1.36 14.18
N ILE A 28 7.15 -1.68 13.53
CA ILE A 28 7.05 -1.90 12.09
C ILE A 28 6.74 -0.57 11.38
N PRO A 29 7.67 0.01 10.61
CA PRO A 29 7.38 1.19 9.81
C PRO A 29 6.48 0.81 8.61
N ALA A 30 5.50 1.66 8.29
CA ALA A 30 4.61 1.40 7.17
C ALA A 30 4.34 2.67 6.35
N LEU A 31 4.07 2.46 5.06
CA LEU A 31 3.51 3.43 4.14
C LEU A 31 2.06 3.05 3.87
N MET A 32 1.13 3.97 4.16
CA MET A 32 -0.30 3.74 3.97
C MET A 32 -0.80 4.55 2.78
N PHE A 33 -1.71 3.97 1.98
CA PHE A 33 -2.33 4.66 0.85
C PHE A 33 -3.80 4.94 1.15
N ALA A 34 -4.14 6.23 1.13
CA ALA A 34 -5.45 6.71 1.53
C ALA A 34 -6.44 6.74 0.37
N TRP A 35 -7.54 6.06 0.53
CA TRP A 35 -8.73 6.20 -0.31
C TRP A 35 -9.51 7.44 0.15
N GLY A 36 -9.48 8.52 -0.63
CA GLY A 36 -9.94 9.85 -0.20
C GLY A 36 -11.35 9.88 0.38
N SER A 37 -12.32 9.23 -0.26
CA SER A 37 -13.70 9.20 0.24
C SER A 37 -13.88 8.38 1.52
N GLN A 38 -13.01 7.42 1.79
CA GLN A 38 -12.98 6.70 3.06
C GLN A 38 -12.34 7.56 4.16
N VAL A 39 -11.32 8.34 3.81
CA VAL A 39 -10.75 9.31 4.77
C VAL A 39 -11.80 10.33 5.21
N GLU A 40 -12.67 10.81 4.32
CA GLU A 40 -13.77 11.71 4.71
C GLU A 40 -14.73 11.07 5.72
N GLN A 41 -14.95 9.75 5.65
CA GLN A 41 -15.82 9.00 6.57
C GLN A 41 -15.13 8.62 7.89
N HIS A 42 -13.80 8.42 7.85
CA HIS A 42 -12.96 7.94 8.95
C HIS A 42 -11.80 8.90 9.18
N TYR A 43 -12.13 10.20 9.28
CA TYR A 43 -11.13 11.26 9.32
C TYR A 43 -10.23 11.20 10.54
N ASP A 44 -10.82 10.96 11.71
CA ASP A 44 -10.09 10.89 12.97
C ASP A 44 -9.14 9.68 13.01
N GLU A 45 -9.51 8.56 12.39
CA GLU A 45 -8.67 7.37 12.25
C GLU A 45 -7.46 7.63 11.35
N ALA A 46 -7.64 8.41 10.28
CA ALA A 46 -6.54 8.83 9.41
C ALA A 46 -5.61 9.84 10.10
N VAL A 47 -6.15 10.81 10.86
CA VAL A 47 -5.36 11.73 11.71
C VAL A 47 -4.54 10.93 12.71
N TYR A 48 -5.15 9.94 13.36
CA TYR A 48 -4.47 9.07 14.31
C TYR A 48 -3.26 8.36 13.71
N ALA A 49 -3.41 7.80 12.50
CA ALA A 49 -2.31 7.14 11.80
C ALA A 49 -1.10 8.07 11.60
N LEU A 50 -1.34 9.32 11.16
CA LEU A 50 -0.29 10.33 11.01
C LEU A 50 0.37 10.70 12.33
N GLN A 51 -0.42 10.89 13.39
CA GLN A 51 0.10 11.22 14.75
C GLN A 51 0.95 10.11 15.34
N LYS A 52 0.72 8.87 14.93
CA LYS A 52 1.55 7.70 15.30
C LYS A 52 2.77 7.50 14.40
N GLY A 53 3.01 8.39 13.46
CA GLY A 53 4.22 8.40 12.63
C GLY A 53 4.11 7.59 11.34
N MET A 54 2.91 7.15 10.94
CA MET A 54 2.71 6.51 9.64
C MET A 54 2.86 7.54 8.53
N ILE A 55 3.40 7.13 7.39
CA ILE A 55 3.42 7.94 6.17
C ILE A 55 2.15 7.62 5.39
N VAL A 56 1.39 8.67 5.01
CA VAL A 56 0.14 8.49 4.27
C VAL A 56 0.29 9.08 2.87
N GLY A 57 0.15 8.24 1.85
CA GLY A 57 0.15 8.60 0.44
C GLY A 57 -1.25 8.55 -0.18
N ASN A 58 -1.33 8.84 -1.46
CA ASN A 58 -2.55 8.99 -2.23
C ASN A 58 -2.95 7.69 -2.94
N HIS A 59 -4.21 7.26 -2.77
CA HIS A 59 -4.83 6.10 -3.44
C HIS A 59 -6.07 6.50 -4.25
N SER A 60 -6.09 7.73 -4.80
CA SER A 60 -7.22 8.37 -5.46
C SER A 60 -8.39 8.71 -4.53
N TYR A 61 -9.36 9.46 -5.05
CA TYR A 61 -10.51 9.88 -4.25
C TYR A 61 -11.58 8.80 -4.12
N SER A 62 -12.04 8.23 -5.26
CA SER A 62 -13.16 7.26 -5.30
C SER A 62 -12.75 5.83 -5.62
N HIS A 63 -11.44 5.56 -5.74
CA HIS A 63 -10.88 4.25 -6.01
C HIS A 63 -11.31 3.62 -7.35
N PRO A 64 -11.26 4.34 -8.48
CA PRO A 64 -11.65 3.81 -9.78
C PRO A 64 -10.53 3.00 -10.44
N ALA A 65 -10.87 2.16 -11.41
CA ALA A 65 -9.91 1.59 -12.34
C ALA A 65 -9.47 2.69 -13.34
N PHE A 66 -8.22 3.13 -13.27
CA PHE A 66 -7.72 4.28 -14.06
C PHE A 66 -7.71 4.05 -15.56
N SER A 67 -7.66 2.80 -16.02
CA SER A 67 -7.79 2.45 -17.45
C SER A 67 -9.16 2.78 -18.04
N THR A 68 -10.18 2.99 -17.20
CA THR A 68 -11.54 3.37 -17.61
C THR A 68 -11.76 4.88 -17.69
N LEU A 69 -10.79 5.68 -17.21
CA LEU A 69 -10.89 7.13 -17.12
C LEU A 69 -10.18 7.82 -18.29
N SER A 70 -10.62 9.04 -18.61
CA SER A 70 -9.78 9.98 -19.34
C SER A 70 -8.60 10.46 -18.45
N VAL A 71 -7.62 11.11 -19.06
CA VAL A 71 -6.48 11.69 -18.29
C VAL A 71 -6.99 12.75 -17.33
N GLU A 72 -7.91 13.59 -17.76
CA GLU A 72 -8.51 14.67 -16.99
C GLU A 72 -9.26 14.14 -15.77
N GLU A 73 -10.12 13.14 -15.95
CA GLU A 73 -10.85 12.48 -14.86
C GLU A 73 -9.89 11.82 -13.86
N GLY A 74 -8.84 11.14 -14.35
CA GLY A 74 -7.85 10.54 -13.46
C GLY A 74 -7.04 11.58 -12.67
N ILE A 75 -6.71 12.72 -13.27
CA ILE A 75 -6.05 13.83 -12.58
C ILE A 75 -6.99 14.42 -11.51
N GLU A 76 -8.28 14.59 -11.79
CA GLU A 76 -9.27 15.06 -10.81
C GLU A 76 -9.35 14.13 -9.59
N GLU A 77 -9.36 12.81 -9.82
CA GLU A 77 -9.31 11.79 -8.78
C GLU A 77 -8.07 11.94 -7.87
N ILE A 78 -6.91 12.18 -8.49
CA ILE A 78 -5.65 12.38 -7.77
C ILE A 78 -5.67 13.70 -6.98
N GLU A 79 -6.01 14.82 -7.63
CA GLU A 79 -5.96 16.15 -7.01
C GLU A 79 -6.95 16.27 -5.85
N ARG A 80 -8.15 15.72 -6.00
CA ARG A 80 -9.15 15.71 -4.92
C ARG A 80 -8.66 14.95 -3.67
N CYS A 81 -7.99 13.84 -3.86
CA CYS A 81 -7.37 13.11 -2.73
C CYS A 81 -6.19 13.91 -2.14
N GLU A 82 -5.38 14.59 -2.97
CA GLU A 82 -4.29 15.43 -2.49
C GLU A 82 -4.79 16.57 -1.58
N GLU A 83 -5.90 17.24 -1.94
CA GLU A 83 -6.53 18.28 -1.09
C GLU A 83 -6.95 17.73 0.28
N ILE A 84 -7.51 16.53 0.31
CA ILE A 84 -7.87 15.85 1.57
C ILE A 84 -6.62 15.55 2.38
N LEU A 85 -5.56 15.04 1.75
CA LEU A 85 -4.31 14.70 2.43
C LEU A 85 -3.59 15.95 2.96
N ASP A 86 -3.55 17.05 2.22
CA ASP A 86 -2.94 18.30 2.69
C ASP A 86 -3.66 18.82 3.94
N LYS A 87 -4.99 18.76 3.96
CA LYS A 87 -5.80 19.10 5.15
C LYS A 87 -5.52 18.14 6.30
N LEU A 88 -5.49 16.83 6.02
CA LEU A 88 -5.27 15.77 7.00
C LEU A 88 -3.92 15.95 7.72
N TYR A 89 -2.83 16.14 6.98
CA TYR A 89 -1.49 16.37 7.54
C TYR A 89 -1.44 17.64 8.39
N LYS A 90 -2.08 18.71 7.93
CA LYS A 90 -2.18 19.97 8.67
C LYS A 90 -2.92 19.78 10.01
N ASP A 91 -4.06 19.11 9.98
CA ASP A 91 -4.89 18.90 11.18
C ASP A 91 -4.24 17.92 12.16
N ALA A 92 -3.47 16.95 11.65
CA ALA A 92 -2.64 16.06 12.47
C ALA A 92 -1.43 16.77 13.10
N GLY A 93 -1.06 17.96 12.63
CA GLY A 93 0.13 18.70 13.08
C GLY A 93 1.44 18.05 12.58
N VAL A 94 1.40 17.31 11.49
CA VAL A 94 2.53 16.56 10.91
C VAL A 94 2.95 17.22 9.58
N GLU A 95 4.26 17.40 9.38
CA GLU A 95 4.78 17.89 8.11
C GLU A 95 4.64 16.83 7.01
N ARG A 96 4.02 17.18 5.88
CA ARG A 96 3.91 16.32 4.71
C ARG A 96 5.17 16.39 3.86
N LYS A 97 6.18 15.55 4.19
CA LYS A 97 7.48 15.52 3.49
C LYS A 97 7.43 14.80 2.14
N TYR A 98 6.55 13.83 1.99
CA TYR A 98 6.49 12.95 0.83
C TYR A 98 5.08 12.87 0.27
N ARG A 99 4.97 12.68 -1.03
CA ARG A 99 3.72 12.56 -1.80
C ARG A 99 3.76 11.30 -2.66
N PRO A 100 3.77 10.10 -2.07
CA PRO A 100 3.70 8.86 -2.83
C PRO A 100 2.28 8.62 -3.34
N PHE A 101 2.18 7.92 -4.47
CA PHE A 101 0.93 7.53 -5.09
C PHE A 101 0.91 6.03 -5.38
N ARG A 102 -0.25 5.42 -5.27
CA ARG A 102 -0.54 4.07 -5.75
C ARG A 102 -1.85 4.07 -6.51
N PHE A 103 -1.84 3.48 -7.69
CA PHE A 103 -3.07 3.27 -8.46
C PHE A 103 -3.95 2.20 -7.81
N PRO A 104 -5.29 2.45 -7.67
CA PRO A 104 -6.25 1.41 -7.34
C PRO A 104 -6.09 0.18 -8.25
N TYR A 105 -6.17 -1.01 -7.66
CA TYR A 105 -6.00 -2.30 -8.36
C TYR A 105 -4.64 -2.49 -9.05
N GLY A 106 -3.67 -1.61 -8.85
CA GLY A 106 -2.44 -1.57 -9.66
C GLY A 106 -2.69 -1.18 -11.14
N ASP A 107 -3.89 -0.66 -11.44
CA ASP A 107 -4.29 -0.24 -12.79
C ASP A 107 -3.72 1.13 -13.14
N LYS A 108 -2.59 1.13 -13.83
CA LYS A 108 -1.80 2.32 -14.18
C LYS A 108 -2.41 3.19 -15.29
N GLY A 109 -3.69 3.01 -15.62
CA GLY A 109 -4.37 3.83 -16.62
C GLY A 109 -4.26 3.33 -18.06
N GLY A 110 -3.80 2.11 -18.30
CA GLY A 110 -3.74 1.50 -19.62
C GLY A 110 -3.02 2.39 -20.66
N LYS A 111 -3.74 2.82 -21.71
CA LYS A 111 -3.19 3.71 -22.75
C LYS A 111 -2.80 5.10 -22.26
N ASN A 112 -3.31 5.52 -21.11
CA ASN A 112 -3.05 6.83 -20.51
C ASN A 112 -1.89 6.80 -19.48
N LYS A 113 -1.24 5.64 -19.26
CA LYS A 113 -0.15 5.45 -18.28
C LYS A 113 0.89 6.54 -18.37
N GLU A 114 1.42 6.80 -19.56
CA GLU A 114 2.52 7.76 -19.76
C GLU A 114 2.10 9.20 -19.39
N ALA A 115 0.84 9.57 -19.62
CA ALA A 115 0.32 10.87 -19.21
C ALA A 115 0.29 11.02 -17.68
N PHE A 116 -0.14 9.98 -16.96
CA PHE A 116 -0.12 9.98 -15.49
C PHE A 116 1.31 9.99 -14.95
N GLN A 117 2.24 9.23 -15.54
CA GLN A 117 3.64 9.25 -15.13
C GLN A 117 4.28 10.63 -15.35
N ALA A 118 3.95 11.32 -16.46
CA ALA A 118 4.40 12.68 -16.72
C ALA A 118 3.81 13.67 -15.70
N TYR A 119 2.52 13.54 -15.38
CA TYR A 119 1.85 14.35 -14.37
C TYR A 119 2.52 14.20 -12.98
N PHE A 120 2.80 12.97 -12.53
CA PHE A 120 3.46 12.75 -11.24
C PHE A 120 4.84 13.42 -11.18
N LYS A 121 5.63 13.35 -12.26
CA LYS A 121 6.94 14.02 -12.35
C LYS A 121 6.81 15.52 -12.30
N GLU A 122 5.88 16.10 -13.06
CA GLU A 122 5.61 17.55 -13.08
C GLU A 122 5.18 18.06 -11.71
N LYS A 123 4.26 17.35 -11.05
CA LYS A 123 3.71 17.70 -9.73
C LYS A 123 4.62 17.29 -8.57
N LYS A 124 5.79 16.73 -8.86
CA LYS A 124 6.80 16.31 -7.86
C LYS A 124 6.26 15.31 -6.84
N PHE A 125 5.56 14.30 -7.33
CA PHE A 125 5.28 13.12 -6.51
C PHE A 125 6.58 12.37 -6.20
N HIS A 126 6.60 11.61 -5.13
CA HIS A 126 7.79 10.92 -4.66
C HIS A 126 7.68 9.42 -4.96
N LYS A 127 8.66 8.91 -5.68
CA LYS A 127 8.80 7.46 -5.89
C LYS A 127 9.35 6.79 -4.63
N VAL A 128 8.76 5.69 -4.24
CA VAL A 128 9.35 4.81 -3.21
C VAL A 128 10.66 4.23 -3.74
N ASN A 129 11.69 4.17 -2.89
CA ASN A 129 12.98 3.60 -3.24
C ASN A 129 12.89 2.08 -3.36
N ASP A 130 12.78 1.59 -4.56
CA ASP A 130 12.65 0.17 -4.93
C ASP A 130 13.96 -0.46 -5.45
N LYS A 131 15.10 0.21 -5.27
CA LYS A 131 16.41 -0.25 -5.80
C LYS A 131 16.85 -1.62 -5.30
N LYS A 132 16.29 -2.06 -4.16
CA LYS A 132 16.54 -3.40 -3.61
C LYS A 132 15.73 -4.50 -4.30
N LEU A 133 14.73 -4.16 -5.12
CA LEU A 133 13.94 -5.12 -5.89
C LEU A 133 14.72 -5.50 -7.15
N THR A 134 15.30 -6.68 -7.16
CA THR A 134 16.18 -7.14 -8.23
C THR A 134 15.50 -8.11 -9.21
N TYR A 135 14.20 -8.28 -9.10
CA TYR A 135 13.43 -9.19 -9.94
C TYR A 135 13.50 -8.78 -11.41
N PRO A 136 13.84 -9.69 -12.35
CA PRO A 136 13.88 -9.37 -13.78
C PRO A 136 12.58 -8.74 -14.30
N TRP A 137 11.43 -9.31 -13.92
CA TRP A 137 10.12 -8.83 -14.33
C TRP A 137 9.83 -7.39 -13.86
N TRP A 138 10.43 -6.92 -12.76
CA TRP A 138 10.27 -5.54 -12.27
C TRP A 138 10.82 -4.53 -13.28
N LYS A 139 12.01 -4.81 -13.82
CA LYS A 139 12.67 -3.99 -14.85
C LYS A 139 12.04 -4.15 -16.23
N GLU A 140 11.70 -5.38 -16.61
CA GLU A 140 11.07 -5.71 -17.89
C GLU A 140 9.73 -4.98 -18.08
N ASN A 141 9.01 -4.72 -16.97
CA ASN A 141 7.75 -3.96 -16.96
C ASN A 141 7.95 -2.47 -16.63
N HIS A 142 9.19 -1.97 -16.60
CA HIS A 142 9.54 -0.57 -16.32
C HIS A 142 9.06 -0.05 -14.96
N LEU A 143 8.81 -0.93 -13.98
CA LEU A 143 8.31 -0.58 -12.66
C LEU A 143 9.36 0.21 -11.85
N ASP A 144 10.64 -0.02 -12.13
CA ASP A 144 11.76 0.71 -11.55
C ASP A 144 11.85 2.18 -12.00
N THR A 145 11.16 2.56 -13.07
CA THR A 145 11.13 3.93 -13.61
C THR A 145 9.81 4.65 -13.41
N ASP A 146 8.74 3.93 -13.10
CA ASP A 146 7.42 4.47 -12.79
C ASP A 146 7.46 5.27 -11.48
N MET A 147 6.68 6.34 -11.38
CA MET A 147 6.60 7.20 -10.20
C MET A 147 5.66 6.65 -9.13
N ASP A 148 4.66 5.88 -9.53
CA ASP A 148 3.73 5.21 -8.62
C ASP A 148 4.39 4.02 -7.91
N THR A 149 3.80 3.63 -6.78
CA THR A 149 4.27 2.49 -5.99
C THR A 149 3.46 1.26 -6.32
N LEU A 150 4.10 0.22 -6.90
CA LEU A 150 3.50 -1.10 -7.01
C LEU A 150 4.03 -2.01 -5.90
N TRP A 151 3.43 -3.17 -5.72
CA TRP A 151 3.88 -4.20 -4.78
C TRP A 151 4.60 -5.35 -5.50
N SER A 152 5.43 -6.05 -4.78
CA SER A 152 6.06 -7.30 -5.25
C SER A 152 5.51 -8.53 -4.55
N PHE A 153 4.76 -8.35 -3.46
CA PHE A 153 4.02 -9.40 -2.78
C PHE A 153 2.71 -8.81 -2.24
N ASP A 154 1.60 -9.45 -2.59
CA ASP A 154 0.25 -9.12 -2.13
C ASP A 154 -0.27 -10.28 -1.27
N PHE A 155 -0.70 -10.01 -0.05
CA PHE A 155 -1.31 -11.02 0.81
C PHE A 155 -2.64 -11.54 0.25
N GLU A 156 -3.33 -10.72 -0.54
CA GLU A 156 -4.68 -10.98 -1.07
C GLU A 156 -5.74 -11.26 0.02
N GLU A 157 -5.49 -10.86 1.24
CA GLU A 157 -6.38 -11.09 2.38
C GLU A 157 -7.74 -10.40 2.21
N TYR A 158 -7.81 -9.35 1.40
CA TYR A 158 -9.07 -8.69 1.00
C TYR A 158 -10.05 -9.65 0.30
N ARG A 159 -9.60 -10.82 -0.16
CA ARG A 159 -10.44 -11.87 -0.74
C ARG A 159 -11.16 -12.68 0.33
N ILE A 160 -10.76 -12.59 1.59
CA ILE A 160 -11.45 -13.22 2.73
C ILE A 160 -12.69 -12.39 3.04
N ARG A 161 -13.83 -12.79 2.46
CA ARG A 161 -15.11 -12.08 2.52
C ARG A 161 -16.25 -13.06 2.72
N PRO A 162 -17.44 -12.61 3.20
CA PRO A 162 -18.62 -13.46 3.20
C PRO A 162 -18.89 -14.04 1.80
N ASN A 163 -19.17 -15.34 1.73
CA ASN A 163 -19.41 -16.09 0.49
C ASN A 163 -18.19 -16.21 -0.47
N SER A 164 -16.99 -16.00 0.01
CA SER A 164 -15.76 -16.33 -0.69
C SER A 164 -15.23 -17.68 -0.21
N ASP A 165 -14.69 -18.49 -1.14
CA ASP A 165 -13.97 -19.72 -0.79
C ASP A 165 -12.51 -19.45 -0.39
N PHE A 166 -12.05 -18.20 -0.52
CA PHE A 166 -10.69 -17.79 -0.15
C PHE A 166 -10.58 -17.59 1.35
N THR A 167 -9.58 -18.21 1.95
CA THR A 167 -9.42 -18.32 3.40
C THR A 167 -8.05 -17.79 3.86
N LYS A 168 -7.83 -17.72 5.16
CA LYS A 168 -6.51 -17.40 5.72
C LYS A 168 -5.46 -18.48 5.38
N GLU A 169 -5.90 -19.73 5.19
CA GLU A 169 -5.03 -20.84 4.77
C GLU A 169 -4.49 -20.63 3.36
N ASP A 170 -5.25 -19.98 2.47
CA ASP A 170 -4.77 -19.60 1.14
C ASP A 170 -3.71 -18.49 1.22
N VAL A 171 -3.86 -17.54 2.14
CA VAL A 171 -2.81 -16.54 2.42
C VAL A 171 -1.53 -17.23 2.91
N TRP A 172 -1.66 -18.20 3.85
CA TRP A 172 -0.51 -18.98 4.31
C TRP A 172 0.17 -19.73 3.16
N ALA A 173 -0.60 -20.40 2.32
CA ALA A 173 -0.08 -21.11 1.15
C ALA A 173 0.71 -20.15 0.23
N LYS A 174 0.17 -18.95 0.00
CA LYS A 174 0.82 -17.91 -0.80
C LYS A 174 2.13 -17.41 -0.16
N MET A 175 2.15 -17.19 1.16
CA MET A 175 3.35 -16.77 1.87
C MET A 175 4.48 -17.80 1.76
N HIS A 176 4.15 -19.09 1.63
CA HIS A 176 5.11 -20.20 1.53
C HIS A 176 5.35 -20.69 0.10
N ASP A 177 4.78 -20.02 -0.91
CA ASP A 177 4.98 -20.41 -2.31
C ASP A 177 6.46 -20.29 -2.70
N GLN A 178 7.03 -21.41 -3.17
CA GLN A 178 8.42 -21.50 -3.59
C GLN A 178 8.59 -21.18 -5.09
N ASN A 179 7.50 -21.00 -5.83
CA ASN A 179 7.48 -20.69 -7.25
C ASN A 179 6.44 -19.63 -7.59
N PRO A 180 6.49 -18.45 -6.94
CA PRO A 180 5.47 -17.42 -7.17
C PRO A 180 5.48 -16.95 -8.62
N ALA A 181 4.29 -16.75 -9.19
CA ALA A 181 4.14 -16.29 -10.58
C ALA A 181 4.71 -14.87 -10.77
N GLN A 182 4.74 -14.07 -9.72
CA GLN A 182 5.31 -12.73 -9.69
C GLN A 182 6.07 -12.51 -8.38
N GLY A 183 7.01 -11.57 -8.39
CA GLY A 183 7.84 -11.30 -7.23
C GLY A 183 8.94 -12.35 -7.07
N GLY A 184 9.22 -12.70 -5.83
CA GLY A 184 10.17 -13.73 -5.45
C GLY A 184 9.66 -14.48 -4.23
N VAL A 185 10.33 -15.57 -3.89
CA VAL A 185 10.03 -16.34 -2.69
C VAL A 185 10.13 -15.45 -1.47
N LEU A 186 9.03 -15.33 -0.72
CA LEU A 186 8.88 -14.34 0.36
C LEU A 186 9.95 -14.45 1.45
N PHE A 187 10.32 -15.66 1.82
CA PHE A 187 11.30 -15.93 2.87
C PHE A 187 12.73 -16.19 2.37
N ALA A 188 12.99 -16.03 1.06
CA ALA A 188 14.36 -16.20 0.54
C ALA A 188 15.27 -15.06 1.04
N PRO A 189 16.44 -15.36 1.63
CA PRO A 189 17.27 -14.37 2.32
C PRO A 189 17.79 -13.22 1.44
N GLU A 190 17.90 -13.46 0.15
CA GLU A 190 18.39 -12.51 -0.87
C GLU A 190 17.29 -11.59 -1.41
N ASN A 191 16.02 -11.91 -1.13
CA ASN A 191 14.90 -11.16 -1.68
C ASN A 191 14.55 -9.93 -0.86
N SER A 192 14.12 -8.88 -1.55
CA SER A 192 13.52 -7.69 -0.97
C SER A 192 12.14 -7.49 -1.55
N HIS A 193 11.22 -6.97 -0.74
CA HIS A 193 9.81 -6.88 -1.11
C HIS A 193 9.21 -5.49 -0.85
N ILE A 194 8.20 -5.15 -1.64
CA ILE A 194 7.16 -4.19 -1.27
C ILE A 194 5.91 -5.03 -1.00
N LEU A 195 5.54 -5.14 0.27
CA LEU A 195 4.41 -5.92 0.73
C LEU A 195 3.13 -5.10 0.63
N LEU A 196 2.03 -5.72 0.20
CA LEU A 196 0.70 -5.13 0.16
C LEU A 196 -0.24 -5.86 1.11
N LEU A 197 -0.81 -5.08 2.04
CA LEU A 197 -1.91 -5.43 2.93
C LEU A 197 -3.00 -4.37 2.77
N HIS A 198 -4.24 -4.64 3.17
CA HIS A 198 -5.35 -3.69 3.12
C HIS A 198 -5.98 -3.49 4.50
N ALA A 199 -6.54 -2.30 4.74
CA ALA A 199 -7.19 -1.96 6.00
C ALA A 199 -8.72 -2.16 5.92
N HIS A 200 -9.16 -3.40 5.64
CA HIS A 200 -10.56 -3.71 5.40
C HIS A 200 -11.30 -4.16 6.66
N ASP A 201 -12.39 -3.48 7.00
CA ASP A 201 -13.29 -3.86 8.10
C ASP A 201 -13.98 -5.22 7.85
N GLU A 202 -14.25 -5.57 6.57
CA GLU A 202 -14.82 -6.88 6.22
C GLU A 202 -13.87 -8.03 6.51
N THR A 203 -12.59 -7.88 6.17
CA THR A 203 -11.56 -8.88 6.46
C THR A 203 -11.38 -9.03 7.97
N GLU A 204 -11.38 -7.91 8.72
CA GLU A 204 -11.32 -7.93 10.19
C GLU A 204 -12.52 -8.65 10.80
N ALA A 205 -13.71 -8.46 10.27
CA ALA A 205 -14.90 -9.16 10.74
C ALA A 205 -14.85 -10.68 10.51
N MET A 206 -14.18 -11.14 9.46
CA MET A 206 -14.02 -12.56 9.12
C MET A 206 -12.85 -13.21 9.86
N VAL A 207 -11.74 -12.50 10.00
CA VAL A 207 -10.50 -12.95 10.67
C VAL A 207 -10.00 -11.82 11.56
N PRO A 208 -10.50 -11.72 12.80
CA PRO A 208 -10.08 -10.69 13.74
C PRO A 208 -8.56 -10.68 13.96
N GLY A 209 -7.93 -9.51 13.77
CA GLY A 209 -6.49 -9.34 13.90
C GLY A 209 -5.68 -9.97 12.74
N TYR A 210 -6.27 -10.13 11.55
CA TYR A 210 -5.61 -10.74 10.38
C TYR A 210 -4.23 -10.14 10.10
N TYR A 211 -4.08 -8.83 10.23
CA TYR A 211 -2.81 -8.13 10.04
C TYR A 211 -1.74 -8.61 11.03
N ALA A 212 -2.10 -8.73 12.31
CA ALA A 212 -1.18 -9.23 13.32
C ALA A 212 -0.80 -10.69 13.03
N LEU A 213 -1.78 -11.52 12.67
CA LEU A 213 -1.57 -12.92 12.33
C LEU A 213 -0.51 -13.09 11.23
N PHE A 214 -0.62 -12.34 10.13
CA PHE A 214 0.31 -12.47 9.00
C PHE A 214 1.66 -11.80 9.27
N LEU A 215 1.67 -10.63 9.92
CA LEU A 215 2.90 -9.90 10.19
C LEU A 215 3.73 -10.54 11.32
N ASP A 216 3.10 -11.11 12.35
CA ASP A 216 3.82 -11.90 13.37
C ASP A 216 4.50 -13.11 12.72
N HIS A 217 3.82 -13.79 11.78
CA HIS A 217 4.44 -14.88 11.04
C HIS A 217 5.67 -14.45 10.24
N LEU A 218 5.64 -13.29 9.60
CA LEU A 218 6.82 -12.73 8.94
C LEU A 218 7.97 -12.53 9.95
N LEU A 219 7.68 -11.92 11.10
CA LEU A 219 8.67 -11.68 12.16
C LEU A 219 9.27 -12.99 12.70
N GLU A 220 8.43 -13.98 12.98
CA GLU A 220 8.83 -15.31 13.45
C GLU A 220 9.74 -16.04 12.46
N ASN A 221 9.59 -15.80 11.16
CA ASN A 221 10.44 -16.32 10.09
C ASN A 221 11.63 -15.40 9.77
N GLY A 222 11.90 -14.40 10.61
CA GLY A 222 13.08 -13.55 10.48
C GLY A 222 13.02 -12.51 9.36
N PHE A 223 11.79 -12.14 8.92
CA PHE A 223 11.61 -11.04 7.98
C PHE A 223 11.96 -9.70 8.64
N VAL A 224 12.64 -8.82 7.91
CA VAL A 224 13.04 -7.50 8.40
C VAL A 224 12.25 -6.42 7.68
N PHE A 225 11.50 -5.62 8.44
CA PHE A 225 10.77 -4.48 7.89
C PHE A 225 11.70 -3.27 7.76
N ASP A 226 11.85 -2.79 6.53
CA ASP A 226 12.61 -1.58 6.21
C ASP A 226 11.73 -0.32 6.36
N THR A 227 12.36 0.78 6.79
CA THR A 227 11.69 2.09 6.73
C THR A 227 11.50 2.50 5.25
N PRO A 228 10.30 2.96 4.85
CA PRO A 228 10.09 3.51 3.52
C PRO A 228 11.00 4.70 3.24
N GLU A 229 11.75 4.64 2.15
CA GLU A 229 12.59 5.73 1.64
C GLU A 229 12.06 6.19 0.28
N PHE A 230 12.39 7.42 -0.10
CA PHE A 230 11.89 8.03 -1.33
C PHE A 230 13.04 8.59 -2.18
N LEU A 231 12.83 8.62 -3.51
CA LEU A 231 13.75 9.13 -4.52
C LEU A 231 13.29 10.51 -5.00
#